data_2f0ad155816312d5d726c7cd92ffe3a1
#
_entry.id   2f0ad155816312d5d726c7cd92ffe3a1
#
_cell.length_a   1.000
_cell.length_b   1.000
_cell.length_c   1.000
_cell.angle_alpha   90.00
_cell.angle_beta   90.00
_cell.angle_gamma   90.00
#
_symmetry.space_group_name_H-M   'P 1'
#
loop_
_entity.id
_entity.type
_entity.pdbx_description
1 polymer ?
#
loop_
_entity_poly.entity_id
_entity_poly.type
_entity_poly.pdbx_seq_one_letter_code
_entity_poly.pdbx_strand_id
1 'polypeptide(L)'
;DVAPSRGLGDVYKRQALRLMKQAEKFHRPVLCLVDTPGAYCGIGAEERGQGEAIAKNLFEMADLKVPVLSIVIGEGGSGGALALAAGNEVWMLENSVYSILSPEGFASILWKDASKAEKAAQVMKLTAQDLKELGIIEQILPEFPVVSSDNMNRVTLYMKRKIAGFLVKYQQMGGEELAEQRYQRFRGM
;
A
#
# COMPACT_ATOMS: atom_id res chain seq x y z
N ASP A 1 -23.23 3.45 17.42
CA ASP A 1 -21.94 4.16 17.45
C ASP A 1 -20.87 3.23 16.90
N VAL A 2 -20.63 3.34 15.62
CA VAL A 2 -19.48 2.68 15.02
C VAL A 2 -18.29 3.62 15.26
N ALA A 3 -17.48 3.33 16.26
CA ALA A 3 -16.21 4.03 16.44
C ALA A 3 -15.44 3.95 15.10
N PRO A 4 -14.88 5.04 14.59
CA PRO A 4 -14.14 5.00 13.35
C PRO A 4 -13.00 3.98 13.50
N SER A 5 -12.97 3.00 12.60
CA SER A 5 -11.94 1.97 12.59
C SER A 5 -10.59 2.65 12.41
N ARG A 6 -9.77 2.66 13.46
CA ARG A 6 -8.43 3.25 13.45
C ARG A 6 -7.39 2.34 12.79
N GLY A 7 -7.81 1.50 11.87
CA GLY A 7 -6.94 0.59 11.16
C GLY A 7 -7.70 -0.43 10.32
N LEU A 8 -6.99 -1.08 9.40
CA LEU A 8 -7.57 -2.10 8.52
C LEU A 8 -7.75 -3.42 9.26
N GLY A 9 -9.01 -3.80 9.51
CA GLY A 9 -9.37 -5.02 10.23
C GLY A 9 -9.12 -6.31 9.42
N ASP A 10 -9.17 -7.44 10.12
CA ASP A 10 -9.02 -8.80 9.56
C ASP A 10 -10.06 -9.12 8.46
N VAL A 11 -11.30 -8.68 8.63
CA VAL A 11 -12.39 -8.90 7.67
C VAL A 11 -12.06 -8.27 6.31
N TYR A 12 -11.60 -7.02 6.29
CA TYR A 12 -11.25 -6.34 5.03
C TYR A 12 -10.09 -7.01 4.30
N LYS A 13 -9.10 -7.50 5.02
CA LYS A 13 -7.96 -8.23 4.43
C LYS A 13 -8.41 -9.53 3.77
N ARG A 14 -9.31 -10.31 4.41
CA ARG A 14 -9.87 -11.52 3.83
C ARG A 14 -10.76 -11.24 2.62
N GLN A 15 -11.53 -10.14 2.66
CA GLN A 15 -12.35 -9.71 1.51
C GLN A 15 -11.45 -9.28 0.34
N ALA A 16 -10.38 -8.52 0.60
CA ALA A 16 -9.43 -8.12 -0.42
C ALA A 16 -8.81 -9.34 -1.09
N LEU A 17 -8.34 -10.32 -0.32
CA LEU A 17 -7.79 -11.56 -0.86
C LEU A 17 -8.79 -12.31 -1.76
N ARG A 18 -10.05 -12.41 -1.32
CA ARG A 18 -11.10 -13.04 -2.12
C ARG A 18 -11.29 -12.34 -3.47
N LEU A 19 -11.28 -11.00 -3.48
CA LEU A 19 -11.40 -10.22 -4.71
C LEU A 19 -10.17 -10.39 -5.60
N MET A 20 -8.97 -10.42 -5.04
CA MET A 20 -7.72 -10.68 -5.78
C MET A 20 -7.76 -12.05 -6.48
N LYS A 21 -8.19 -13.10 -5.76
CA LYS A 21 -8.33 -14.44 -6.36
C LYS A 21 -9.43 -14.50 -7.42
N GLN A 22 -10.51 -13.74 -7.28
CA GLN A 22 -11.49 -13.61 -8.35
C GLN A 22 -10.92 -12.88 -9.56
N ALA A 23 -10.17 -11.80 -9.35
CA ALA A 23 -9.52 -11.07 -10.43
C ALA A 23 -8.56 -11.98 -11.20
N GLU A 24 -7.73 -12.76 -10.51
CA GLU A 24 -6.84 -13.76 -11.09
C GLU A 24 -7.63 -14.78 -11.95
N LYS A 25 -8.69 -15.37 -11.38
CA LYS A 25 -9.55 -16.35 -12.10
C LYS A 25 -10.13 -15.80 -13.41
N PHE A 26 -10.45 -14.52 -13.44
CA PHE A 26 -11.05 -13.85 -14.61
C PHE A 26 -10.01 -13.05 -15.42
N HIS A 27 -8.72 -13.24 -15.19
CA HIS A 27 -7.63 -12.53 -15.86
C HIS A 27 -7.80 -11.00 -15.85
N ARG A 28 -8.17 -10.46 -14.69
CA ARG A 28 -8.33 -9.03 -14.47
C ARG A 28 -7.17 -8.48 -13.65
N PRO A 29 -6.62 -7.30 -14.00
CA PRO A 29 -5.63 -6.65 -13.17
C PRO A 29 -6.23 -6.27 -11.81
N VAL A 30 -5.39 -6.22 -10.79
CA VAL A 30 -5.75 -5.78 -9.44
C VAL A 30 -5.23 -4.36 -9.22
N LEU A 31 -6.09 -3.46 -8.76
CA LEU A 31 -5.74 -2.13 -8.31
C LEU A 31 -6.08 -2.02 -6.81
N CYS A 32 -5.07 -1.81 -5.98
CA CYS A 32 -5.21 -1.54 -4.56
C CYS A 32 -5.04 -0.04 -4.28
N LEU A 33 -6.06 0.59 -3.72
CA LEU A 33 -5.96 1.95 -3.18
C LEU A 33 -5.77 1.83 -1.67
N VAL A 34 -4.62 2.30 -1.18
CA VAL A 34 -4.19 2.10 0.21
C VAL A 34 -4.33 3.41 0.98
N ASP A 35 -5.19 3.39 1.99
CA ASP A 35 -5.38 4.48 2.94
C ASP A 35 -5.72 3.88 4.31
N THR A 36 -4.71 3.67 5.13
CA THR A 36 -4.86 3.10 6.47
C THR A 36 -3.68 3.48 7.37
N PRO A 37 -3.92 3.88 8.62
CA PRO A 37 -2.84 4.12 9.58
C PRO A 37 -2.13 2.83 10.02
N GLY A 38 -2.66 1.66 9.66
CA GLY A 38 -2.07 0.36 9.99
C GLY A 38 -3.10 -0.74 10.19
N ALA A 39 -2.65 -1.87 10.69
CA ALA A 39 -3.52 -2.92 11.16
C ALA A 39 -4.21 -2.51 12.47
N TYR A 40 -5.48 -2.83 12.63
CA TYR A 40 -6.21 -2.51 13.86
C TYR A 40 -5.63 -3.29 15.06
N CYS A 41 -5.18 -2.57 16.08
CA CYS A 41 -4.52 -3.12 17.27
C CYS A 41 -5.53 -3.41 18.41
N GLY A 42 -6.47 -4.30 18.19
CA GLY A 42 -7.48 -4.67 19.19
C GLY A 42 -7.50 -6.17 19.46
N ILE A 43 -7.75 -6.57 20.73
CA ILE A 43 -7.82 -7.97 21.15
C ILE A 43 -8.73 -8.78 20.24
N GLY A 44 -9.92 -8.29 19.92
CA GLY A 44 -10.85 -9.00 19.03
C GLY A 44 -10.35 -9.16 17.58
N ALA A 45 -9.43 -8.32 17.09
CA ALA A 45 -8.81 -8.51 15.79
C ALA A 45 -7.72 -9.59 15.86
N GLU A 46 -6.94 -9.63 16.94
CA GLU A 46 -5.93 -10.66 17.17
C GLU A 46 -6.58 -12.04 17.34
N GLU A 47 -7.65 -12.14 18.14
CA GLU A 47 -8.44 -13.37 18.32
C GLU A 47 -9.01 -13.92 17.00
N ARG A 48 -9.35 -13.04 16.07
CA ARG A 48 -9.81 -13.41 14.72
C ARG A 48 -8.70 -13.66 13.72
N GLY A 49 -7.45 -13.67 14.15
CA GLY A 49 -6.30 -14.00 13.31
C GLY A 49 -5.92 -12.89 12.32
N GLN A 50 -5.84 -11.63 12.80
CA GLN A 50 -5.46 -10.50 11.95
C GLN A 50 -4.04 -10.67 11.37
N GLY A 51 -3.07 -11.11 12.16
CA GLY A 51 -1.71 -11.38 11.71
C GLY A 51 -1.67 -12.43 10.61
N GLU A 52 -2.43 -13.53 10.77
CA GLU A 52 -2.59 -14.55 9.72
C GLU A 52 -3.21 -13.96 8.43
N ALA A 53 -4.22 -13.11 8.56
CA ALA A 53 -4.86 -12.48 7.40
C ALA A 53 -3.88 -11.57 6.63
N ILE A 54 -2.98 -10.85 7.32
CA ILE A 54 -1.90 -10.07 6.70
C ILE A 54 -0.92 -10.99 5.98
N ALA A 55 -0.39 -11.98 6.68
CA ALA A 55 0.59 -12.92 6.14
C ALA A 55 0.05 -13.65 4.90
N LYS A 56 -1.21 -14.09 4.95
CA LYS A 56 -1.87 -14.77 3.84
C LYS A 56 -2.04 -13.84 2.64
N ASN A 57 -2.42 -12.57 2.85
CA ASN A 57 -2.49 -11.61 1.74
C ASN A 57 -1.13 -11.43 1.07
N LEU A 58 -0.06 -11.25 1.84
CA LEU A 58 1.30 -11.11 1.30
C LEU A 58 1.71 -12.33 0.49
N PHE A 59 1.51 -13.52 1.06
CA PHE A 59 1.85 -14.78 0.39
C PHE A 59 1.12 -14.95 -0.93
N GLU A 60 -0.20 -14.75 -0.92
CA GLU A 60 -1.03 -14.92 -2.11
C GLU A 60 -0.81 -13.80 -3.15
N MET A 61 -0.60 -12.56 -2.71
CA MET A 61 -0.27 -11.46 -3.63
C MET A 61 1.06 -11.69 -4.34
N ALA A 62 2.03 -12.28 -3.67
CA ALA A 62 3.34 -12.57 -4.27
C ALA A 62 3.20 -13.50 -5.49
N ASP A 63 2.24 -14.42 -5.48
CA ASP A 63 2.04 -15.44 -6.53
C ASP A 63 0.93 -15.11 -7.52
N LEU A 64 0.21 -14.01 -7.41
CA LEU A 64 -0.87 -13.64 -8.34
C LEU A 64 -0.36 -13.60 -9.80
N LYS A 65 -1.06 -14.27 -10.69
CA LYS A 65 -0.71 -14.37 -12.12
C LYS A 65 -1.36 -13.26 -12.98
N VAL A 66 -1.69 -12.16 -12.35
CA VAL A 66 -2.25 -10.94 -12.99
C VAL A 66 -1.48 -9.71 -12.54
N PRO A 67 -1.50 -8.62 -13.32
CA PRO A 67 -0.87 -7.37 -12.91
C PRO A 67 -1.49 -6.81 -11.62
N VAL A 68 -0.66 -6.43 -10.67
CA VAL A 68 -1.07 -5.81 -9.41
C VAL A 68 -0.41 -4.44 -9.26
N LEU A 69 -1.23 -3.40 -9.16
CA LEU A 69 -0.80 -2.04 -8.87
C LEU A 69 -1.33 -1.60 -7.52
N SER A 70 -0.46 -1.14 -6.65
CA SER A 70 -0.85 -0.55 -5.36
C SER A 70 -0.55 0.94 -5.36
N ILE A 71 -1.52 1.75 -4.92
CA ILE A 71 -1.37 3.21 -4.84
C ILE A 71 -1.70 3.66 -3.41
N VAL A 72 -0.72 4.22 -2.71
CA VAL A 72 -0.95 4.84 -1.41
C VAL A 72 -1.54 6.23 -1.67
N ILE A 73 -2.78 6.44 -1.21
CA ILE A 73 -3.56 7.66 -1.48
C ILE A 73 -3.69 8.59 -0.27
N GLY A 74 -3.21 8.18 0.89
CA GLY A 74 -3.21 8.92 2.14
C GLY A 74 -2.17 8.32 3.07
N GLU A 75 -2.61 7.59 4.09
CA GLU A 75 -1.72 6.90 5.01
C GLU A 75 -1.48 5.45 4.56
N GLY A 76 -0.22 5.06 4.45
CA GLY A 76 0.21 3.69 4.25
C GLY A 76 0.93 3.15 5.48
N GLY A 77 0.17 2.71 6.50
CA GLY A 77 0.73 2.31 7.78
C GLY A 77 0.95 0.79 7.91
N SER A 78 2.19 0.41 8.25
CA SER A 78 2.56 -0.90 8.79
C SER A 78 1.99 -2.10 8.00
N GLY A 79 1.69 -3.20 8.70
CA GLY A 79 1.11 -4.42 8.12
C GLY A 79 -0.28 -4.23 7.49
N GLY A 80 -1.02 -3.19 7.87
CA GLY A 80 -2.29 -2.84 7.23
C GLY A 80 -2.10 -2.45 5.78
N ALA A 81 -1.16 -1.55 5.52
CA ALA A 81 -0.80 -1.12 4.18
C ALA A 81 -0.07 -2.24 3.41
N LEU A 82 0.89 -2.90 4.04
CA LEU A 82 1.70 -3.93 3.40
C LEU A 82 0.84 -5.09 2.86
N ALA A 83 -0.23 -5.47 3.57
CA ALA A 83 -1.18 -6.48 3.12
C ALA A 83 -1.85 -6.18 1.76
N LEU A 84 -1.73 -4.96 1.25
CA LEU A 84 -2.29 -4.50 -0.02
C LEU A 84 -1.24 -3.87 -0.94
N ALA A 85 0.01 -3.73 -0.50
CA ALA A 85 1.06 -3.00 -1.21
C ALA A 85 2.14 -3.91 -1.82
N ALA A 86 1.92 -5.23 -1.86
CA ALA A 86 2.84 -6.19 -2.48
C ALA A 86 2.58 -6.33 -4.00
N GLY A 87 2.53 -5.22 -4.73
CA GLY A 87 2.24 -5.18 -6.17
C GLY A 87 3.47 -5.25 -7.09
N ASN A 88 3.22 -5.36 -8.40
CA ASN A 88 4.25 -5.22 -9.43
C ASN A 88 4.84 -3.81 -9.46
N GLU A 89 4.02 -2.82 -9.12
CA GLU A 89 4.45 -1.45 -8.82
C GLU A 89 3.69 -0.93 -7.59
N VAL A 90 4.34 -0.05 -6.85
CA VAL A 90 3.74 0.73 -5.76
C VAL A 90 3.92 2.20 -6.09
N TRP A 91 2.82 2.93 -6.15
CA TRP A 91 2.80 4.36 -6.40
C TRP A 91 2.29 5.09 -5.17
N MET A 92 2.57 6.38 -5.09
CA MET A 92 2.08 7.23 -4.00
C MET A 92 1.51 8.54 -4.54
N LEU A 93 0.47 9.06 -3.90
CA LEU A 93 0.14 10.47 -4.05
C LEU A 93 1.26 11.33 -3.44
N GLU A 94 1.41 12.54 -3.97
CA GLU A 94 2.53 13.44 -3.66
C GLU A 94 2.67 13.77 -2.16
N ASN A 95 1.53 13.88 -1.46
CA ASN A 95 1.49 14.20 -0.03
C ASN A 95 1.14 12.98 0.85
N SER A 96 1.09 11.78 0.28
CA SER A 96 0.86 10.57 1.06
C SER A 96 2.13 10.13 1.82
N VAL A 97 1.94 9.31 2.84
CA VAL A 97 3.03 8.74 3.64
C VAL A 97 2.95 7.22 3.65
N TYR A 98 4.12 6.57 3.64
CA TYR A 98 4.19 5.11 3.73
C TYR A 98 5.30 4.72 4.69
N SER A 99 4.95 3.99 5.75
CA SER A 99 5.90 3.65 6.81
C SER A 99 5.54 2.36 7.52
N ILE A 100 6.56 1.75 8.12
CA ILE A 100 6.41 0.50 8.90
C ILE A 100 5.73 0.71 10.27
N LEU A 101 5.85 1.90 10.86
CA LEU A 101 5.24 2.28 12.14
C LEU A 101 5.08 3.81 12.22
N SER A 102 4.33 4.29 13.23
CA SER A 102 4.18 5.73 13.43
C SER A 102 5.48 6.38 13.93
N PRO A 103 5.69 7.69 13.68
CA PRO A 103 6.83 8.42 14.24
C PRO A 103 6.93 8.35 15.77
N GLU A 104 5.80 8.36 16.48
CA GLU A 104 5.74 8.17 17.93
C GLU A 104 6.23 6.78 18.35
N GLY A 105 5.81 5.76 17.62
CA GLY A 105 6.25 4.37 17.82
C GLY A 105 7.76 4.23 17.59
N PHE A 106 8.27 4.80 16.50
CA PHE A 106 9.70 4.82 16.17
C PHE A 106 10.51 5.52 17.27
N ALA A 107 10.08 6.71 17.70
CA ALA A 107 10.74 7.48 18.75
C ALA A 107 10.74 6.72 20.09
N SER A 108 9.63 6.08 20.44
CA SER A 108 9.50 5.25 21.65
C SER A 108 10.44 4.06 21.65
N ILE A 109 10.58 3.38 20.50
CA ILE A 109 11.46 2.20 20.39
C ILE A 109 12.94 2.61 20.47
N LEU A 110 13.37 3.59 19.65
CA LEU A 110 14.78 3.93 19.53
C LEU A 110 15.28 4.86 20.64
N TRP A 111 14.45 5.83 21.04
CA TRP A 111 14.89 6.88 21.97
C TRP A 111 14.19 6.83 23.33
N LYS A 112 13.27 5.86 23.52
CA LYS A 112 12.45 5.70 24.75
C LYS A 112 11.65 6.98 25.09
N ASP A 113 11.30 7.76 24.06
CA ASP A 113 10.67 9.08 24.22
C ASP A 113 9.76 9.40 23.02
N ALA A 114 8.45 9.18 23.16
CA ALA A 114 7.46 9.45 22.11
C ALA A 114 7.34 10.93 21.75
N SER A 115 7.76 11.86 22.62
CA SER A 115 7.71 13.30 22.34
C SER A 115 8.64 13.72 21.20
N LYS A 116 9.58 12.86 20.81
CA LYS A 116 10.52 13.07 19.69
C LYS A 116 9.94 12.64 18.32
N ALA A 117 8.63 12.52 18.20
CA ALA A 117 7.97 12.09 16.96
C ALA A 117 8.33 12.93 15.73
N GLU A 118 8.43 14.25 15.87
CA GLU A 118 8.85 15.14 14.77
C GLU A 118 10.24 14.80 14.23
N LYS A 119 11.21 14.60 15.14
CA LYS A 119 12.56 14.17 14.76
C LYS A 119 12.54 12.76 14.15
N ALA A 120 11.69 11.88 14.67
CA ALA A 120 11.51 10.54 14.11
C ALA A 120 11.00 10.59 12.67
N ALA A 121 9.98 11.39 12.37
CA ALA A 121 9.44 11.57 11.03
C ALA A 121 10.50 12.01 10.01
N GLN A 122 11.40 12.92 10.40
CA GLN A 122 12.51 13.38 9.56
C GLN A 122 13.52 12.27 9.24
N VAL A 123 13.78 11.36 10.19
CA VAL A 123 14.75 10.27 10.03
C VAL A 123 14.15 9.08 9.27
N MET A 124 12.86 8.83 9.41
CA MET A 124 12.19 7.64 8.86
C MET A 124 12.06 7.63 7.34
N LYS A 125 12.22 8.78 6.68
CA LYS A 125 12.13 8.85 5.22
C LYS A 125 10.81 8.26 4.68
N LEU A 126 9.67 8.77 5.17
CA LEU A 126 8.33 8.23 4.93
C LEU A 126 7.54 8.94 3.83
N THR A 127 8.10 10.01 3.23
CA THR A 127 7.41 10.77 2.19
C THR A 127 7.52 10.09 0.82
N ALA A 128 6.62 10.45 -0.09
CA ALA A 128 6.66 9.92 -1.46
C ALA A 128 7.99 10.23 -2.16
N GLN A 129 8.57 11.41 -1.91
CA GLN A 129 9.84 11.85 -2.47
C GLN A 129 11.00 11.00 -1.96
N ASP A 130 11.10 10.83 -0.63
CA ASP A 130 12.12 9.98 -0.01
C ASP A 130 12.04 8.53 -0.54
N LEU A 131 10.84 7.96 -0.56
CA LEU A 131 10.64 6.56 -0.97
C LEU A 131 10.88 6.34 -2.46
N LYS A 132 10.65 7.36 -3.28
CA LYS A 132 11.01 7.34 -4.70
C LYS A 132 12.53 7.36 -4.89
N GLU A 133 13.23 8.19 -4.15
CA GLU A 133 14.70 8.28 -4.17
C GLU A 133 15.34 6.96 -3.70
N LEU A 134 14.76 6.32 -2.69
CA LEU A 134 15.18 5.02 -2.18
C LEU A 134 14.79 3.84 -3.09
N GLY A 135 14.03 4.06 -4.16
CA GLY A 135 13.58 3.00 -5.06
C GLY A 135 12.49 2.10 -4.50
N ILE A 136 11.84 2.50 -3.40
CA ILE A 136 10.75 1.74 -2.76
C ILE A 136 9.45 1.85 -3.55
N ILE A 137 9.23 3.00 -4.23
CA ILE A 137 8.07 3.22 -5.09
C ILE A 137 8.49 3.57 -6.51
N GLU A 138 7.63 3.24 -7.48
CA GLU A 138 7.90 3.48 -8.90
C GLU A 138 7.42 4.86 -9.38
N GLN A 139 6.36 5.42 -8.82
CA GLN A 139 5.83 6.72 -9.26
C GLN A 139 5.24 7.55 -8.14
N ILE A 140 5.40 8.88 -8.27
CA ILE A 140 4.67 9.88 -7.48
C ILE A 140 3.57 10.45 -8.38
N LEU A 141 2.35 10.51 -7.87
CA LEU A 141 1.18 11.07 -8.54
C LEU A 141 0.89 12.46 -7.98
N PRO A 142 0.92 13.52 -8.80
CA PRO A 142 0.73 14.89 -8.31
C PRO A 142 -0.69 15.18 -7.87
N GLU A 143 -0.87 16.04 -6.88
CA GLU A 143 -2.14 16.41 -6.29
C GLU A 143 -2.66 17.80 -6.68
N PHE A 144 -1.82 18.65 -7.28
CA PHE A 144 -2.14 19.94 -7.91
C PHE A 144 -2.75 21.04 -7.01
N PRO A 145 -2.16 21.54 -5.93
CA PRO A 145 -1.08 21.01 -5.06
C PRO A 145 -1.57 20.04 -3.99
N VAL A 146 -2.87 20.06 -3.64
CA VAL A 146 -3.52 19.16 -2.66
C VAL A 146 -4.86 18.72 -3.23
N VAL A 147 -5.23 17.47 -3.03
CA VAL A 147 -6.53 16.93 -3.50
C VAL A 147 -7.67 17.69 -2.83
N SER A 148 -8.60 18.17 -3.64
CA SER A 148 -9.80 18.88 -3.22
C SER A 148 -10.96 18.56 -4.16
N SER A 149 -12.19 18.96 -3.78
CA SER A 149 -13.35 18.87 -4.68
C SER A 149 -13.12 19.55 -6.02
N ASP A 150 -12.40 20.67 -6.02
CA ASP A 150 -12.21 21.52 -7.20
C ASP A 150 -11.21 20.91 -8.22
N ASN A 151 -10.23 20.15 -7.76
CA ASN A 151 -9.22 19.53 -8.61
C ASN A 151 -9.33 18.01 -8.75
N MET A 152 -10.29 17.36 -8.10
CA MET A 152 -10.47 15.90 -8.11
C MET A 152 -10.51 15.33 -9.53
N ASN A 153 -11.20 16.01 -10.45
CA ASN A 153 -11.27 15.59 -11.86
C ASN A 153 -9.88 15.60 -12.54
N ARG A 154 -9.02 16.55 -12.18
CA ARG A 154 -7.65 16.65 -12.73
C ARG A 154 -6.77 15.53 -12.19
N VAL A 155 -6.83 15.27 -10.88
CA VAL A 155 -6.09 14.18 -10.22
C VAL A 155 -6.51 12.83 -10.79
N THR A 156 -7.81 12.56 -10.83
CA THR A 156 -8.34 11.28 -11.32
C THR A 156 -8.06 11.04 -12.81
N LEU A 157 -8.13 12.09 -13.64
CA LEU A 157 -7.77 11.98 -15.05
C LEU A 157 -6.28 11.67 -15.23
N TYR A 158 -5.41 12.29 -14.44
CA TYR A 158 -3.99 12.00 -14.45
C TYR A 158 -3.73 10.55 -14.02
N MET A 159 -4.30 10.12 -12.89
CA MET A 159 -4.22 8.73 -12.41
C MET A 159 -4.70 7.74 -13.48
N LYS A 160 -5.85 7.98 -14.09
CA LYS A 160 -6.41 7.14 -15.15
C LYS A 160 -5.43 6.94 -16.30
N ARG A 161 -4.77 8.01 -16.77
CA ARG A 161 -3.75 7.92 -17.83
C ARG A 161 -2.54 7.09 -17.42
N LYS A 162 -2.06 7.28 -16.17
CA LYS A 162 -0.92 6.52 -15.65
C LYS A 162 -1.25 5.04 -15.47
N ILE A 163 -2.43 4.74 -14.92
CA ILE A 163 -2.92 3.36 -14.76
C ILE A 163 -3.07 2.69 -16.13
N ALA A 164 -3.59 3.39 -17.13
CA ALA A 164 -3.66 2.85 -18.49
C ALA A 164 -2.26 2.49 -19.03
N GLY A 165 -1.26 3.34 -18.80
CA GLY A 165 0.13 3.05 -19.15
C GLY A 165 0.69 1.81 -18.44
N PHE A 166 0.40 1.66 -17.13
CA PHE A 166 0.74 0.45 -16.36
C PHE A 166 0.10 -0.79 -17.00
N LEU A 167 -1.19 -0.74 -17.30
CA LEU A 167 -1.89 -1.88 -17.91
C LEU A 167 -1.28 -2.27 -19.26
N VAL A 168 -0.97 -1.30 -20.11
CA VAL A 168 -0.30 -1.55 -21.41
C VAL A 168 1.07 -2.21 -21.20
N LYS A 169 1.85 -1.75 -20.22
CA LYS A 169 3.16 -2.33 -19.88
C LYS A 169 3.07 -3.80 -19.49
N TYR A 170 2.12 -4.15 -18.64
CA TYR A 170 2.03 -5.47 -18.03
C TYR A 170 1.11 -6.46 -18.74
N GLN A 171 0.25 -6.01 -19.66
CA GLN A 171 -0.70 -6.89 -20.36
C GLN A 171 -0.02 -7.92 -21.30
N GLN A 172 1.23 -7.69 -21.67
CA GLN A 172 1.99 -8.59 -22.56
C GLN A 172 2.78 -9.65 -21.78
N MET A 173 2.88 -9.50 -20.46
CA MET A 173 3.62 -10.42 -19.61
C MET A 173 2.78 -11.64 -19.24
N GLY A 174 3.40 -12.82 -19.27
CA GLY A 174 2.78 -14.06 -18.79
C GLY A 174 2.60 -14.05 -17.26
N GLY A 175 1.68 -14.87 -16.76
CA GLY A 175 1.40 -14.91 -15.32
C GLY A 175 2.62 -15.26 -14.46
N GLU A 176 3.45 -16.20 -14.88
CA GLU A 176 4.68 -16.57 -14.19
C GLU A 176 5.70 -15.40 -14.21
N GLU A 177 5.80 -14.72 -15.32
CA GLU A 177 6.69 -13.55 -15.48
C GLU A 177 6.25 -12.41 -14.55
N LEU A 178 4.95 -12.20 -14.38
CA LEU A 178 4.39 -11.20 -13.45
C LEU A 178 4.73 -11.53 -11.98
N ALA A 179 4.62 -12.78 -11.59
CA ALA A 179 4.98 -13.23 -10.25
C ALA A 179 6.50 -13.11 -10.01
N GLU A 180 7.32 -13.53 -10.97
CA GLU A 180 8.77 -13.42 -10.89
C GLU A 180 9.22 -11.95 -10.83
N GLN A 181 8.67 -11.07 -11.66
CA GLN A 181 8.98 -9.63 -11.61
C GLN A 181 8.68 -9.04 -10.24
N ARG A 182 7.55 -9.43 -9.62
CA ARG A 182 7.17 -9.00 -8.28
C ARG A 182 8.13 -9.54 -7.23
N TYR A 183 8.51 -10.80 -7.30
CA TYR A 183 9.49 -11.41 -6.43
C TYR A 183 10.84 -10.69 -6.50
N GLN A 184 11.36 -10.47 -7.71
CA GLN A 184 12.64 -9.80 -7.91
C GLN A 184 12.61 -8.34 -7.44
N ARG A 185 11.47 -7.65 -7.61
CA ARG A 185 11.29 -6.30 -7.09
C ARG A 185 11.52 -6.22 -5.58
N PHE A 186 10.88 -7.09 -4.81
CA PHE A 186 11.02 -7.09 -3.34
C PHE A 186 12.35 -7.67 -2.87
N ARG A 187 12.96 -8.55 -3.64
CA ARG A 187 14.29 -9.09 -3.32
C ARG A 187 15.42 -8.09 -3.58
N GLY A 188 15.21 -7.14 -4.47
CA GLY A 188 16.18 -6.10 -4.84
C GLY A 188 16.16 -4.86 -3.95
N MET A 189 15.23 -4.78 -2.99
CA MET A 189 15.15 -3.75 -1.94
C MET A 189 16.01 -4.15 -0.74
#